data_52eb0c46fe811868b2aebb1fd4cdfa9d
#
_entry.id   52eb0c46fe811868b2aebb1fd4cdfa9d
#
_cell.length_a   1.000
_cell.length_b   1.000
_cell.length_c   1.000
_cell.angle_alpha   90.00
_cell.angle_beta   90.00
_cell.angle_gamma   90.00
#
_symmetry.space_group_name_H-M   'P 1'
#
loop_
_entity.id
_entity.type
_entity.pdbx_description
1 polymer ?
#
loop_
_entity_poly.entity_id
_entity_poly.type
_entity_poly.pdbx_seq_one_letter_code
_entity_poly.pdbx_strand_id
1 'polypeptide(L)'
;EEAEKLMLGSSEFNGFAFGGGTLYGLTTFPSRMTKTLTHPLASGWTAAICNGEVLAMKQQMIDAKHYGPWKLYVSPTWDQYLDADYSAQYPGVTLRQRILQISGIQGIETLDYLSGAVMIMLQQSSDVARVVVGMDMTTLQWESQGGMEINFKVMAIMVPQLRTDFYGNTGIVHATATAPTTTTT
;
A
#
# COMPACT_ATOMS: atom_id res chain seq x y z
N GLU A 1 -3.84 -9.04 9.83
CA GLU A 1 -5.08 -8.88 9.04
C GLU A 1 -5.74 -7.54 9.35
N GLU A 2 -6.35 -7.35 10.54
CA GLU A 2 -7.06 -6.12 10.89
C GLU A 2 -6.16 -4.87 10.87
N ALA A 3 -4.92 -4.98 11.35
CA ALA A 3 -3.95 -3.89 11.30
C ALA A 3 -3.58 -3.49 9.86
N GLU A 4 -3.50 -4.46 8.95
CA GLU A 4 -3.23 -4.21 7.53
C GLU A 4 -4.41 -3.50 6.86
N LYS A 5 -5.64 -3.95 7.09
CA LYS A 5 -6.87 -3.28 6.62
C LYS A 5 -6.94 -1.84 7.11
N LEU A 6 -6.61 -1.61 8.39
CA LEU A 6 -6.57 -0.28 8.98
C LEU A 6 -5.53 0.62 8.30
N MET A 7 -4.31 0.10 8.07
CA MET A 7 -3.23 0.84 7.42
C MET A 7 -3.54 1.18 5.97
N LEU A 8 -4.18 0.29 5.24
CA LEU A 8 -4.57 0.52 3.85
C LEU A 8 -5.79 1.44 3.73
N GLY A 9 -6.63 1.53 4.75
CA GLY A 9 -7.87 2.28 4.72
C GLY A 9 -8.96 1.52 3.96
N SER A 10 -9.20 0.27 4.34
CA SER A 10 -10.30 -0.52 3.78
C SER A 10 -11.66 0.16 4.01
N SER A 11 -12.68 -0.24 3.27
CA SER A 11 -14.02 0.32 3.38
C SER A 11 -14.63 0.17 4.79
N GLU A 12 -14.17 -0.80 5.57
CA GLU A 12 -14.59 -1.02 6.95
C GLU A 12 -14.11 0.08 7.90
N PHE A 13 -12.94 0.67 7.60
CA PHE A 13 -12.34 1.73 8.41
C PHE A 13 -12.36 3.10 7.71
N ASN A 14 -12.69 3.12 6.42
CA ASN A 14 -12.75 4.35 5.65
C ASN A 14 -14.02 5.14 6.00
N GLY A 15 -13.83 6.26 6.64
CA GLY A 15 -14.95 7.07 7.10
C GLY A 15 -15.43 6.75 8.51
N PHE A 16 -14.65 5.99 9.30
CA PHE A 16 -14.90 5.90 10.74
C PHE A 16 -14.73 7.28 11.34
N ALA A 17 -15.87 7.95 11.51
CA ALA A 17 -15.93 9.27 12.12
C ALA A 17 -15.98 9.11 13.64
N PHE A 18 -14.91 9.49 14.30
CA PHE A 18 -14.89 9.59 15.75
C PHE A 18 -14.57 11.03 16.16
N GLY A 19 -15.47 11.66 16.91
CA GLY A 19 -15.28 13.04 17.36
C GLY A 19 -15.15 14.08 16.23
N GLY A 20 -15.72 13.81 15.05
CA GLY A 20 -15.64 14.69 13.88
C GLY A 20 -14.40 14.51 13.00
N GLY A 21 -13.53 13.55 13.32
CA GLY A 21 -12.37 13.19 12.50
C GLY A 21 -12.65 11.98 11.59
N THR A 22 -11.89 11.86 10.50
CA THR A 22 -11.93 10.71 9.59
C THR A 22 -10.59 9.98 9.64
N LEU A 23 -10.62 8.65 9.78
CA LEU A 23 -9.42 7.82 9.69
C LEU A 23 -9.09 7.57 8.20
N TYR A 24 -7.90 8.00 7.80
CA TYR A 24 -7.37 7.77 6.46
C TYR A 24 -6.29 6.71 6.48
N GLY A 25 -6.28 5.83 5.49
CA GLY A 25 -5.21 4.89 5.22
C GLY A 25 -4.40 5.28 3.98
N LEU A 26 -3.43 4.45 3.60
CA LEU A 26 -2.52 4.69 2.47
C LEU A 26 -3.25 4.88 1.13
N THR A 27 -4.39 4.21 0.95
CA THR A 27 -5.18 4.28 -0.29
C THR A 27 -6.20 5.42 -0.29
N THR A 28 -6.55 5.96 0.87
CA THR A 28 -7.66 6.94 1.03
C THR A 28 -7.19 8.32 1.44
N PHE A 29 -5.92 8.48 1.80
CA PHE A 29 -5.37 9.76 2.24
C PHE A 29 -5.53 10.85 1.16
N PRO A 30 -6.16 12.00 1.46
CA PRO A 30 -6.52 13.00 0.44
C PRO A 30 -5.33 13.58 -0.30
N SER A 31 -4.23 13.84 0.40
CA SER A 31 -3.02 14.44 -0.17
C SER A 31 -2.05 13.45 -0.80
N ARG A 32 -2.44 12.15 -0.90
CA ARG A 32 -1.58 11.17 -1.58
C ARG A 32 -1.41 11.53 -3.05
N MET A 33 -0.24 11.31 -3.57
CA MET A 33 0.00 11.41 -5.00
C MET A 33 -0.65 10.22 -5.71
N THR A 34 -1.30 10.47 -6.83
CA THR A 34 -1.97 9.43 -7.62
C THR A 34 -1.30 9.26 -8.98
N LYS A 35 -1.29 8.03 -9.49
CA LYS A 35 -0.79 7.70 -10.82
C LYS A 35 -1.63 6.61 -11.45
N THR A 36 -1.82 6.69 -12.76
CA THR A 36 -2.42 5.62 -13.55
C THR A 36 -1.32 4.73 -14.10
N LEU A 37 -1.50 3.41 -13.97
CA LEU A 37 -0.63 2.38 -14.53
C LEU A 37 -1.32 1.68 -15.69
N THR A 38 -0.53 1.08 -16.56
CA THR A 38 -1.02 0.19 -17.60
C THR A 38 -1.31 -1.18 -17.00
N HIS A 39 -2.55 -1.66 -17.15
CA HIS A 39 -2.94 -2.95 -16.60
C HIS A 39 -2.18 -4.10 -17.29
N PRO A 40 -1.74 -5.14 -16.58
CA PRO A 40 -0.99 -6.25 -17.18
C PRO A 40 -1.73 -7.01 -18.29
N LEU A 41 -3.06 -7.00 -18.27
CA LEU A 41 -3.90 -7.59 -19.31
C LEU A 41 -4.16 -6.64 -20.50
N ALA A 42 -3.66 -5.40 -20.45
CA ALA A 42 -3.83 -4.47 -21.56
C ALA A 42 -3.00 -4.91 -22.78
N SER A 43 -3.58 -4.72 -23.98
CA SER A 43 -2.85 -5.00 -25.21
C SER A 43 -1.57 -4.17 -25.31
N GLY A 44 -0.46 -4.83 -25.59
CA GLY A 44 0.85 -4.16 -25.69
C GLY A 44 1.56 -3.93 -24.34
N TRP A 45 1.01 -4.42 -23.21
CA TRP A 45 1.72 -4.36 -21.95
C TRP A 45 3.04 -5.17 -22.01
N THR A 46 4.10 -4.63 -21.44
CA THR A 46 5.40 -5.28 -21.31
C THR A 46 6.01 -4.98 -19.95
N ALA A 47 6.91 -5.85 -19.50
CA ALA A 47 7.67 -5.63 -18.26
C ALA A 47 8.48 -4.32 -18.28
N ALA A 48 8.93 -3.88 -19.47
CA ALA A 48 9.62 -2.61 -19.65
C ALA A 48 8.73 -1.40 -19.36
N ILE A 49 7.44 -1.46 -19.75
CA ILE A 49 6.46 -0.41 -19.45
C ILE A 49 6.27 -0.32 -17.93
N CYS A 50 6.04 -1.44 -17.26
CA CYS A 50 5.90 -1.47 -15.81
C CYS A 50 7.14 -0.88 -15.10
N ASN A 51 8.34 -1.26 -15.51
CA ASN A 51 9.57 -0.69 -14.96
C ASN A 51 9.66 0.84 -15.19
N GLY A 52 9.27 1.33 -16.36
CA GLY A 52 9.18 2.76 -16.66
C GLY A 52 8.16 3.49 -15.79
N GLU A 53 7.02 2.87 -15.50
CA GLU A 53 5.98 3.41 -14.62
C GLU A 53 6.46 3.51 -13.16
N VAL A 54 7.19 2.49 -12.67
CA VAL A 54 7.82 2.53 -11.33
C VAL A 54 8.88 3.64 -11.26
N LEU A 55 9.70 3.82 -12.30
CA LEU A 55 10.64 4.94 -12.38
C LEU A 55 9.93 6.30 -12.36
N ALA A 56 8.78 6.41 -13.04
CA ALA A 56 7.99 7.63 -13.02
C ALA A 56 7.32 7.89 -11.66
N MET A 57 6.92 6.84 -10.91
CA MET A 57 6.48 6.98 -9.52
C MET A 57 7.62 7.51 -8.64
N LYS A 58 8.82 6.96 -8.81
CA LYS A 58 10.01 7.45 -8.11
C LYS A 58 10.30 8.92 -8.44
N GLN A 59 10.23 9.30 -9.71
CA GLN A 59 10.45 10.69 -10.12
C GLN A 59 9.42 11.62 -9.47
N GLN A 60 8.15 11.23 -9.43
CA GLN A 60 7.10 12.00 -8.77
C GLN A 60 7.39 12.21 -7.27
N MET A 61 7.96 11.21 -6.59
CA MET A 61 8.41 11.33 -5.20
C MET A 61 9.57 12.32 -5.06
N ILE A 62 10.55 12.28 -5.97
CA ILE A 62 11.71 13.18 -5.98
C ILE A 62 11.24 14.62 -6.23
N ASP A 63 10.32 14.83 -7.16
CA ASP A 63 9.76 16.15 -7.46
C ASP A 63 9.03 16.73 -6.24
N ALA A 64 8.39 15.87 -5.46
CA ALA A 64 7.79 16.20 -4.17
C ALA A 64 8.81 16.30 -3.01
N LYS A 65 10.12 16.20 -3.29
CA LYS A 65 11.24 16.28 -2.32
C LYS A 65 11.27 15.15 -1.29
N HIS A 66 10.71 14.00 -1.65
CA HIS A 66 10.76 12.78 -0.86
C HIS A 66 11.84 11.83 -1.44
N TYR A 67 13.05 11.88 -0.90
CA TYR A 67 14.25 11.25 -1.48
C TYR A 67 14.51 9.81 -1.03
N GLY A 68 13.55 9.15 -0.41
CA GLY A 68 13.69 7.76 0.01
C GLY A 68 14.27 7.59 1.42
N PRO A 69 14.54 6.38 1.86
CA PRO A 69 14.33 5.11 1.16
C PRO A 69 12.86 4.79 0.87
N TRP A 70 12.60 4.09 -0.26
CA TRP A 70 11.25 3.73 -0.67
C TRP A 70 11.00 2.23 -0.59
N LYS A 71 9.77 1.86 -0.32
CA LYS A 71 9.28 0.49 -0.41
C LYS A 71 8.07 0.44 -1.32
N LEU A 72 8.01 -0.59 -2.15
CA LEU A 72 6.91 -0.80 -3.08
C LEU A 72 5.99 -1.89 -2.51
N TYR A 73 4.72 -1.57 -2.36
CA TYR A 73 3.67 -2.50 -2.01
C TYR A 73 2.81 -2.77 -3.23
N VAL A 74 2.53 -4.02 -3.50
CA VAL A 74 1.80 -4.44 -4.69
C VAL A 74 0.61 -5.31 -4.32
N SER A 75 -0.44 -5.25 -5.13
CA SER A 75 -1.56 -6.19 -4.99
C SER A 75 -1.20 -7.57 -5.53
N PRO A 76 -1.88 -8.65 -5.09
CA PRO A 76 -1.64 -10.01 -5.58
C PRO A 76 -1.76 -10.15 -7.10
N THR A 77 -2.55 -9.27 -7.73
CA THR A 77 -2.70 -9.22 -9.20
C THR A 77 -1.37 -9.01 -9.92
N TRP A 78 -0.43 -8.28 -9.32
CA TRP A 78 0.87 -7.99 -9.92
C TRP A 78 1.92 -9.08 -9.68
N ASP A 79 1.73 -9.92 -8.68
CA ASP A 79 2.76 -10.83 -8.18
C ASP A 79 3.29 -11.76 -9.27
N GLN A 80 2.39 -12.42 -10.00
CA GLN A 80 2.76 -13.30 -11.12
C GLN A 80 3.55 -12.58 -12.24
N TYR A 81 3.24 -11.31 -12.50
CA TYR A 81 3.91 -10.52 -13.55
C TYR A 81 5.27 -10.00 -13.08
N LEU A 82 5.44 -9.79 -11.77
CA LEU A 82 6.72 -9.40 -11.19
C LEU A 82 7.74 -10.54 -11.22
N ASP A 83 7.29 -11.78 -11.09
CA ASP A 83 8.14 -12.96 -11.10
C ASP A 83 8.37 -13.54 -12.50
N ALA A 84 7.66 -13.00 -13.50
CA ALA A 84 7.89 -13.32 -14.90
C ALA A 84 9.24 -12.74 -15.40
N ASP A 85 9.83 -13.38 -16.41
CA ASP A 85 11.03 -12.88 -17.06
C ASP A 85 10.84 -11.46 -17.60
N TYR A 86 11.83 -10.60 -17.36
CA TYR A 86 11.79 -9.21 -17.82
C TYR A 86 11.75 -9.10 -19.35
N SER A 87 12.53 -9.95 -20.04
CA SER A 87 12.61 -9.96 -21.50
C SER A 87 13.13 -11.30 -22.00
N ALA A 88 12.62 -11.74 -23.16
CA ALA A 88 13.14 -12.92 -23.84
C ALA A 88 14.62 -12.80 -24.26
N GLN A 89 15.14 -11.58 -24.36
CA GLN A 89 16.55 -11.32 -24.70
C GLN A 89 17.47 -11.46 -23.47
N TYR A 90 16.92 -11.38 -22.25
CA TYR A 90 17.65 -11.51 -20.99
C TYR A 90 16.95 -12.53 -20.10
N PRO A 91 16.98 -13.83 -20.46
CA PRO A 91 16.35 -14.87 -19.66
C PRO A 91 17.02 -14.98 -18.29
N GLY A 92 16.22 -15.22 -17.25
CA GLY A 92 16.71 -15.39 -15.88
C GLY A 92 16.77 -14.09 -15.05
N VAL A 93 16.33 -12.95 -15.59
CA VAL A 93 16.14 -11.73 -14.82
C VAL A 93 14.65 -11.44 -14.73
N THR A 94 14.08 -11.54 -13.53
CA THR A 94 12.67 -11.23 -13.32
C THR A 94 12.44 -9.71 -13.24
N LEU A 95 11.20 -9.28 -13.52
CA LEU A 95 10.83 -7.87 -13.37
C LEU A 95 11.04 -7.40 -11.91
N ARG A 96 10.77 -8.24 -10.92
CA ARG A 96 11.01 -7.97 -9.50
C ARG A 96 12.49 -7.64 -9.24
N GLN A 97 13.40 -8.45 -9.75
CA GLN A 97 14.85 -8.20 -9.62
C GLN A 97 15.26 -6.90 -10.29
N ARG A 98 14.67 -6.59 -11.45
CA ARG A 98 14.96 -5.37 -12.19
C ARG A 98 14.51 -4.12 -11.42
N ILE A 99 13.34 -4.15 -10.80
CA ILE A 99 12.85 -3.05 -9.98
C ILE A 99 13.71 -2.89 -8.72
N LEU A 100 14.14 -3.97 -8.07
CA LEU A 100 15.02 -3.91 -6.89
C LEU A 100 16.41 -3.33 -7.20
N GLN A 101 16.87 -3.37 -8.45
CA GLN A 101 18.10 -2.69 -8.87
C GLN A 101 17.97 -1.17 -8.97
N ILE A 102 16.75 -0.62 -8.92
CA ILE A 102 16.54 0.83 -8.92
C ILE A 102 17.03 1.39 -7.59
N SER A 103 17.97 2.32 -7.65
CA SER A 103 18.54 2.96 -6.45
C SER A 103 17.44 3.57 -5.57
N GLY A 104 17.49 3.25 -4.29
CA GLY A 104 16.58 3.76 -3.26
C GLY A 104 15.35 2.90 -2.99
N ILE A 105 15.04 1.91 -3.82
CA ILE A 105 13.98 0.92 -3.54
C ILE A 105 14.59 -0.18 -2.66
N GLN A 106 14.07 -0.33 -1.44
CA GLN A 106 14.58 -1.29 -0.47
C GLN A 106 13.90 -2.66 -0.56
N GLY A 107 12.67 -2.71 -1.06
CA GLY A 107 11.93 -3.96 -1.14
C GLY A 107 10.61 -3.81 -1.89
N ILE A 108 10.09 -4.97 -2.27
CA ILE A 108 8.75 -5.13 -2.86
C ILE A 108 8.02 -6.14 -2.00
N GLU A 109 6.86 -5.78 -1.51
CA GLU A 109 5.99 -6.66 -0.71
C GLU A 109 4.60 -6.72 -1.30
N THR A 110 4.04 -7.93 -1.31
CA THR A 110 2.66 -8.16 -1.73
C THR A 110 1.74 -8.03 -0.52
N LEU A 111 0.68 -7.23 -0.66
CA LEU A 111 -0.33 -7.03 0.36
C LEU A 111 -1.66 -7.63 -0.09
N ASP A 112 -2.17 -8.60 0.65
CA ASP A 112 -3.36 -9.38 0.28
C ASP A 112 -4.65 -8.56 0.24
N TYR A 113 -4.72 -7.50 1.05
CA TYR A 113 -5.90 -6.63 1.13
C TYR A 113 -5.90 -5.47 0.12
N LEU A 114 -4.90 -5.38 -0.76
CA LEU A 114 -4.95 -4.48 -1.90
C LEU A 114 -5.80 -5.08 -3.02
N SER A 115 -7.00 -4.56 -3.20
CA SER A 115 -7.91 -5.01 -4.25
C SER A 115 -7.60 -4.36 -5.60
N GLY A 116 -7.75 -5.13 -6.69
CA GLY A 116 -7.47 -4.66 -8.05
C GLY A 116 -5.98 -4.60 -8.39
N ALA A 117 -5.65 -3.99 -9.52
CA ALA A 117 -4.27 -3.84 -9.96
C ALA A 117 -3.68 -2.54 -9.41
N VAL A 118 -3.24 -2.58 -8.17
CA VAL A 118 -2.76 -1.42 -7.39
C VAL A 118 -1.30 -1.60 -7.00
N MET A 119 -0.55 -0.51 -7.06
CA MET A 119 0.80 -0.39 -6.48
C MET A 119 0.88 0.84 -5.58
N ILE A 120 1.54 0.73 -4.45
CA ILE A 120 1.79 1.84 -3.53
C ILE A 120 3.28 1.96 -3.31
N MET A 121 3.85 3.12 -3.63
CA MET A 121 5.22 3.44 -3.26
C MET A 121 5.18 4.34 -2.02
N LEU A 122 5.87 3.91 -0.98
CA LEU A 122 5.91 4.60 0.31
C LEU A 122 7.34 4.91 0.71
N GLN A 123 7.60 6.14 1.09
CA GLN A 123 8.85 6.50 1.75
C GLN A 123 8.84 5.98 3.19
N GLN A 124 9.81 5.14 3.53
CA GLN A 124 9.95 4.58 4.87
C GLN A 124 10.60 5.57 5.84
N SER A 125 9.81 6.55 6.26
CA SER A 125 10.20 7.53 7.28
C SER A 125 9.04 7.72 8.24
N SER A 126 9.37 7.85 9.54
CA SER A 126 8.39 8.19 10.58
C SER A 126 7.73 9.56 10.37
N ASP A 127 8.36 10.40 9.53
CA ASP A 127 7.82 11.70 9.15
C ASP A 127 6.72 11.62 8.09
N VAL A 128 6.65 10.51 7.33
CA VAL A 128 5.64 10.28 6.30
C VAL A 128 4.51 9.41 6.81
N ALA A 129 4.84 8.26 7.39
CA ALA A 129 3.86 7.31 7.88
C ALA A 129 4.34 6.65 9.16
N ARG A 130 3.46 6.62 10.15
CA ARG A 130 3.69 5.92 11.42
C ARG A 130 2.40 5.36 12.00
N VAL A 131 2.51 4.33 12.80
CA VAL A 131 1.41 3.81 13.59
C VAL A 131 1.50 4.43 14.98
N VAL A 132 0.46 5.09 15.41
CA VAL A 132 0.31 5.58 16.77
C VAL A 132 -0.42 4.52 17.57
N VAL A 133 0.25 3.97 18.58
CA VAL A 133 -0.31 2.95 19.48
C VAL A 133 -0.77 3.68 20.74
N GLY A 134 -2.08 3.69 20.97
CA GLY A 134 -2.69 4.26 22.16
C GLY A 134 -2.78 3.22 23.30
N MET A 135 -3.03 1.96 22.94
CA MET A 135 -3.03 0.84 23.86
C MET A 135 -2.53 -0.40 23.13
N ASP A 136 -1.54 -1.05 23.71
CA ASP A 136 -1.06 -2.34 23.21
C ASP A 136 -2.11 -3.43 23.37
N MET A 137 -1.93 -4.54 22.64
CA MET A 137 -2.83 -5.66 22.70
C MET A 137 -2.92 -6.19 24.14
N THR A 138 -4.08 -5.99 24.75
CA THR A 138 -4.35 -6.35 26.13
C THR A 138 -5.57 -7.26 26.19
N THR A 139 -5.46 -8.36 26.91
CA THR A 139 -6.59 -9.25 27.18
C THR A 139 -7.22 -8.86 28.51
N LEU A 140 -8.50 -8.51 28.46
CA LEU A 140 -9.34 -8.31 29.64
C LEU A 140 -10.14 -9.58 29.90
N GLN A 141 -10.17 -9.98 31.16
CA GLN A 141 -10.96 -11.10 31.64
C GLN A 141 -11.90 -10.58 32.75
N TRP A 142 -13.16 -10.96 32.68
CA TRP A 142 -14.11 -10.68 33.73
C TRP A 142 -15.07 -11.86 33.93
N GLU A 143 -15.52 -12.02 35.14
CA GLU A 143 -16.49 -13.05 35.52
C GLU A 143 -17.90 -12.44 35.49
N SER A 144 -18.86 -13.23 35.06
CA SER A 144 -20.30 -12.91 35.09
C SER A 144 -21.04 -14.05 35.78
N GLN A 145 -22.30 -13.82 36.16
CA GLN A 145 -23.20 -14.79 36.79
C GLN A 145 -22.59 -15.48 38.03
N GLY A 146 -21.93 -14.70 38.91
CA GLY A 146 -21.35 -15.24 40.15
C GLY A 146 -20.17 -16.18 39.94
N GLY A 147 -19.40 -16.03 38.88
CA GLY A 147 -18.21 -16.85 38.58
C GLY A 147 -18.50 -18.07 37.71
N MET A 148 -19.74 -18.26 37.23
CA MET A 148 -20.08 -19.38 36.36
C MET A 148 -19.72 -19.17 34.92
N GLU A 149 -19.48 -17.91 34.52
CA GLU A 149 -19.12 -17.54 33.15
C GLU A 149 -17.92 -16.64 33.17
N ILE A 150 -16.90 -17.00 32.37
CA ILE A 150 -15.68 -16.21 32.18
C ILE A 150 -15.68 -15.63 30.79
N ASN A 151 -15.62 -14.31 30.72
CA ASN A 151 -15.59 -13.58 29.46
C ASN A 151 -14.17 -13.06 29.19
N PHE A 152 -13.72 -13.17 27.94
CA PHE A 152 -12.44 -12.63 27.48
C PHE A 152 -12.68 -11.61 26.39
N LYS A 153 -11.96 -10.51 26.45
CA LYS A 153 -11.94 -9.49 25.40
C LYS A 153 -10.50 -9.08 25.10
N VAL A 154 -10.08 -9.23 23.85
CA VAL A 154 -8.81 -8.70 23.39
C VAL A 154 -9.04 -7.33 22.77
N MET A 155 -8.30 -6.33 23.22
CA MET A 155 -8.41 -4.96 22.73
C MET A 155 -7.02 -4.43 22.40
N ALA A 156 -6.97 -3.64 21.31
CA ALA A 156 -5.82 -2.82 20.96
C ALA A 156 -6.33 -1.49 20.40
N ILE A 157 -5.62 -0.41 20.66
CA ILE A 157 -5.93 0.91 20.09
C ILE A 157 -4.71 1.36 19.29
N MET A 158 -4.86 1.37 17.97
CA MET A 158 -3.83 1.85 17.07
C MET A 158 -4.44 2.64 15.93
N VAL A 159 -3.75 3.67 15.47
CA VAL A 159 -4.21 4.53 14.38
C VAL A 159 -3.06 4.82 13.43
N PRO A 160 -3.22 4.64 12.11
CA PRO A 160 -2.27 5.10 11.14
C PRO A 160 -2.24 6.63 11.12
N GLN A 161 -1.06 7.21 11.22
CA GLN A 161 -0.86 8.63 11.05
C GLN A 161 -0.02 8.87 9.80
N LEU A 162 -0.65 9.47 8.80
CA LEU A 162 0.00 9.91 7.57
C LEU A 162 0.20 11.42 7.64
N ARG A 163 1.35 11.89 7.18
CA ARG A 163 1.73 13.30 7.30
C ARG A 163 2.05 13.89 5.93
N THR A 164 1.76 15.16 5.80
CA THR A 164 2.17 16.00 4.67
C THR A 164 3.28 16.94 5.12
N ASP A 165 4.09 17.39 4.17
CA ASP A 165 4.99 18.51 4.36
C ASP A 165 4.22 19.84 4.40
N PHE A 166 4.94 20.94 4.58
CA PHE A 166 4.37 22.30 4.59
C PHE A 166 3.67 22.67 3.27
N TYR A 167 4.06 22.05 2.15
CA TYR A 167 3.48 22.29 0.83
C TYR A 167 2.31 21.35 0.50
N GLY A 168 1.93 20.47 1.43
CA GLY A 168 0.85 19.50 1.24
C GLY A 168 1.25 18.24 0.47
N ASN A 169 2.55 18.04 0.20
CA ASN A 169 3.05 16.82 -0.44
C ASN A 169 3.20 15.69 0.59
N THR A 170 3.08 14.46 0.12
CA THR A 170 3.29 13.27 0.95
C THR A 170 4.33 12.36 0.31
N GLY A 171 5.00 11.55 1.11
CA GLY A 171 5.86 10.47 0.62
C GLY A 171 5.08 9.20 0.23
N ILE A 172 3.88 9.34 -0.35
CA ILE A 172 3.01 8.23 -0.74
C ILE A 172 2.54 8.45 -2.17
N VAL A 173 2.83 7.48 -3.06
CA VAL A 173 2.27 7.41 -4.41
C VAL A 173 1.36 6.19 -4.49
N HIS A 174 0.08 6.42 -4.75
CA HIS A 174 -0.94 5.40 -4.98
C HIS A 174 -1.20 5.28 -6.47
N ALA A 175 -0.82 4.18 -7.06
CA ALA A 175 -0.92 3.92 -8.48
C ALA A 175 -1.94 2.82 -8.75
N THR A 176 -2.84 3.06 -9.69
CA THR A 176 -3.93 2.14 -10.04
C THR A 176 -3.95 1.85 -11.53
N ALA A 177 -4.23 0.60 -11.88
CA ALA A 177 -4.45 0.20 -13.26
C ALA A 177 -5.89 -0.31 -13.41
N THR A 178 -6.59 0.20 -14.42
CA THR A 178 -7.95 -0.27 -14.75
C THR A 178 -7.86 -1.43 -15.71
N ALA A 179 -8.54 -2.53 -15.41
CA ALA A 179 -8.61 -3.66 -16.31
C ALA A 179 -9.26 -3.25 -17.64
N PRO A 180 -8.76 -3.73 -18.79
CA PRO A 180 -9.41 -3.51 -20.06
C PRO A 180 -10.79 -4.16 -20.05
N THR A 181 -11.80 -3.44 -20.55
CA THR A 181 -13.16 -3.97 -20.70
C THR A 181 -13.13 -5.02 -21.80
N THR A 182 -13.31 -6.30 -21.47
CA THR A 182 -13.52 -7.36 -22.45
C THR A 182 -14.92 -7.17 -23.02
N THR A 183 -15.01 -6.56 -24.22
CA THR A 183 -16.25 -6.61 -24.99
C THR A 183 -16.37 -8.04 -25.52
N THR A 184 -17.18 -8.86 -24.89
CA THR A 184 -17.56 -10.15 -25.43
C THR A 184 -18.44 -9.87 -26.65
N THR A 185 -17.89 -10.10 -27.84
CA THR A 185 -18.61 -10.10 -29.12
C THR A 185 -19.30 -11.44 -29.28
#